data_b9d154367ef8e5d96394fd28b89181c2
#
_entry.id   b9d154367ef8e5d96394fd28b89181c2
#
_cell.length_a   1.000
_cell.length_b   1.000
_cell.length_c   1.000
_cell.angle_alpha   90.00
_cell.angle_beta   90.00
_cell.angle_gamma   90.00
#
_symmetry.space_group_name_H-M   'P 1'
#
loop_
_entity.id
_entity.type
_entity.pdbx_description
1 polymer ?
#
loop_
_entity_poly.entity_id
_entity_poly.type
_entity_poly.pdbx_seq_one_letter_code
_entity_poly.pdbx_strand_id
1 'polypeptide(L)'
;MQLYRFIVIGKVQGVFYRKSVSQNAMKAGYRGTVKNLNDGTVEVYAELLDDEISGFLELLKEGSPASVVHDISYVSANSERLEYDGFVIL
;
A
#
# COMPACT_ATOMS: atom_id res chain seq x y z
N MET A 1 2.63 -1.82 16.99
CA MET A 1 2.53 -1.72 15.52
C MET A 1 3.81 -2.18 14.87
N GLN A 2 3.69 -2.81 13.73
CA GLN A 2 4.82 -3.22 12.91
C GLN A 2 4.72 -2.57 11.54
N LEU A 3 5.87 -2.32 10.91
CA LEU A 3 5.93 -1.87 9.54
C LEU A 3 5.95 -3.09 8.61
N TYR A 4 5.09 -3.08 7.61
CA TYR A 4 5.01 -4.12 6.58
C TYR A 4 5.28 -3.52 5.22
N ARG A 5 5.90 -4.31 4.35
CA ARG A 5 6.14 -3.96 2.95
C ARG A 5 5.28 -4.86 2.06
N PHE A 6 4.47 -4.24 1.22
CA PHE A 6 3.58 -4.93 0.27
C PHE A 6 4.08 -4.67 -1.15
N ILE A 7 4.05 -5.71 -1.98
CA ILE A 7 4.27 -5.57 -3.42
C ILE A 7 2.97 -5.94 -4.12
N VAL A 8 2.42 -4.99 -4.86
CA VAL A 8 1.14 -5.15 -5.57
C VAL A 8 1.42 -5.37 -7.05
N ILE A 9 0.92 -6.47 -7.58
CA ILE A 9 1.14 -6.92 -8.94
C ILE A 9 -0.16 -6.83 -9.71
N GLY A 10 -0.14 -6.27 -10.90
CA GLY A 10 -1.31 -6.15 -11.76
C GLY A 10 -1.27 -4.89 -12.60
N LYS A 11 -2.44 -4.46 -13.07
CA LYS A 11 -2.59 -3.17 -13.75
C LYS A 11 -2.78 -2.09 -12.68
N VAL A 12 -1.66 -1.59 -12.15
CA VAL A 12 -1.63 -0.71 -10.97
C VAL A 12 -0.83 0.57 -11.19
N GLN A 13 -0.25 0.76 -12.38
CA GLN A 13 0.41 2.02 -12.75
C GLN A 13 -0.37 2.70 -13.85
N GLY A 14 -0.41 4.05 -13.84
CA GLY A 14 -1.12 4.83 -14.84
C GLY A 14 -2.64 4.79 -14.72
N VAL A 15 -3.18 4.33 -13.58
CA VAL A 15 -4.62 4.15 -13.35
C VAL A 15 -5.08 4.80 -12.04
N PHE A 16 -4.34 5.78 -11.55
CA PHE A 16 -4.60 6.50 -10.28
C PHE A 16 -4.57 5.61 -9.04
N TYR A 17 -3.90 4.45 -9.12
CA TYR A 17 -3.84 3.49 -8.02
C TYR A 17 -3.22 4.10 -6.75
N ARG A 18 -2.07 4.74 -6.89
CA ARG A 18 -1.37 5.35 -5.74
C ARG A 18 -2.23 6.40 -5.04
N LYS A 19 -2.91 7.25 -5.81
CA LYS A 19 -3.78 8.30 -5.27
C LYS A 19 -4.95 7.68 -4.49
N SER A 20 -5.59 6.66 -5.06
CA SER A 20 -6.72 6.00 -4.41
C SER A 20 -6.30 5.29 -3.13
N VAL A 21 -5.17 4.56 -3.15
CA VAL A 21 -4.64 3.90 -1.96
C VAL A 21 -4.30 4.91 -0.87
N SER A 22 -3.60 5.99 -1.22
CA SER A 22 -3.24 7.03 -0.27
C SER A 22 -4.47 7.65 0.39
N GLN A 23 -5.47 8.02 -0.40
CA GLN A 23 -6.69 8.63 0.13
C GLN A 23 -7.48 7.68 1.03
N ASN A 24 -7.65 6.44 0.59
CA ASN A 24 -8.40 5.44 1.36
C ASN A 24 -7.67 5.06 2.65
N ALA A 25 -6.35 4.95 2.59
CA ALA A 25 -5.53 4.64 3.76
C ALA A 25 -5.57 5.78 4.78
N MET A 26 -5.51 7.02 4.33
CA MET A 26 -5.65 8.17 5.23
C MET A 26 -7.00 8.23 5.91
N LYS A 27 -8.08 7.95 5.17
CA LYS A 27 -9.43 7.90 5.74
C LYS A 27 -9.55 6.82 6.81
N ALA A 28 -8.85 5.71 6.63
CA ALA A 28 -8.86 4.61 7.59
C ALA A 28 -7.90 4.82 8.77
N GLY A 29 -7.10 5.90 8.73
CA GLY A 29 -6.18 6.23 9.82
C GLY A 29 -4.83 5.52 9.73
N TYR A 30 -4.48 4.92 8.59
CA TYR A 30 -3.19 4.26 8.42
C TYR A 30 -2.09 5.25 8.08
N ARG A 31 -0.85 4.88 8.42
CA ARG A 31 0.36 5.59 8.03
C ARG A 31 1.18 4.72 7.11
N GLY A 32 1.76 5.31 6.09
CA GLY A 32 2.60 4.57 5.18
C GLY A 32 3.01 5.36 3.95
N THR A 33 3.48 4.61 2.94
CA THR A 33 3.92 5.17 1.66
C THR A 33 3.47 4.27 0.52
N VAL A 34 3.33 4.85 -0.66
CA VAL A 34 3.01 4.11 -1.88
C VAL A 34 3.87 4.64 -3.03
N LYS A 35 4.51 3.74 -3.77
CA LYS A 35 5.51 4.08 -4.78
C LYS A 35 5.43 3.12 -5.97
N ASN A 36 5.49 3.65 -7.19
CA ASN A 36 5.66 2.83 -8.39
C ASN A 36 7.10 2.34 -8.46
N LEU A 37 7.27 1.05 -8.76
CA LEU A 37 8.58 0.47 -9.04
C LEU A 37 8.79 0.36 -10.56
N ASN A 38 10.05 0.22 -10.97
CA ASN A 38 10.42 0.19 -12.38
C ASN A 38 9.91 -1.06 -13.12
N ASP A 39 9.60 -2.12 -12.40
CA ASP A 39 9.11 -3.38 -12.98
C ASP A 39 7.58 -3.40 -13.21
N GLY A 40 6.91 -2.28 -12.97
CA GLY A 40 5.45 -2.17 -13.15
C GLY A 40 4.64 -2.48 -11.90
N THR A 41 5.27 -2.92 -10.82
CA THR A 41 4.60 -3.16 -9.55
C THR A 41 4.49 -1.88 -8.72
N VAL A 42 3.71 -1.95 -7.65
CA VAL A 42 3.59 -0.85 -6.67
C VAL A 42 4.05 -1.36 -5.32
N GLU A 43 4.93 -0.60 -4.68
CA GLU A 43 5.43 -0.88 -3.34
C GLU A 43 4.68 -0.04 -2.32
N VAL A 44 4.17 -0.69 -1.29
CA VAL A 44 3.44 -0.02 -0.21
C VAL A 44 4.08 -0.38 1.12
N TYR A 45 4.42 0.63 1.91
CA TYR A 45 4.77 0.44 3.31
C TYR A 45 3.60 0.90 4.16
N ALA A 46 3.26 0.14 5.18
CA ALA A 46 2.20 0.52 6.12
C ALA A 46 2.52 0.03 7.53
N GLU A 47 2.24 0.91 8.50
CA GLU A 47 2.29 0.55 9.92
C GLU A 47 0.95 -0.04 10.33
N LEU A 48 0.95 -1.30 10.75
CA LEU A 48 -0.28 -2.03 11.05
C LEU A 48 -0.14 -2.83 12.33
N LEU A 49 -1.26 -2.99 13.03
CA LEU A 49 -1.44 -4.07 14.00
C LEU A 49 -1.70 -5.36 13.23
N ASP A 50 -1.42 -6.50 13.83
CA ASP A 50 -1.60 -7.81 13.18
C ASP A 50 -3.03 -8.00 12.68
N ASP A 51 -4.02 -7.57 13.46
CA ASP A 51 -5.44 -7.72 13.10
C ASP A 51 -5.90 -6.71 12.02
N GLU A 52 -5.06 -5.77 11.63
CA GLU A 52 -5.36 -4.81 10.57
C GLU A 52 -4.90 -5.28 9.19
N ILE A 53 -4.06 -6.30 9.12
CA ILE A 53 -3.48 -6.75 7.83
C ILE A 53 -4.58 -7.15 6.84
N SER A 54 -5.56 -7.91 7.29
CA SER A 54 -6.65 -8.38 6.44
C SER A 54 -7.44 -7.22 5.81
N GLY A 55 -7.80 -6.23 6.63
CA GLY A 55 -8.51 -5.04 6.13
C GLY A 55 -7.66 -4.19 5.20
N PHE A 56 -6.37 -4.09 5.48
CA PHE A 56 -5.46 -3.35 4.61
C PHE A 56 -5.27 -4.04 3.26
N LEU A 57 -5.19 -5.38 3.24
CA LEU A 57 -5.15 -6.13 1.98
C LEU A 57 -6.40 -5.88 1.14
N GLU A 58 -7.57 -5.83 1.75
CA GLU A 58 -8.81 -5.51 1.03
C GLU A 58 -8.75 -4.09 0.44
N LEU A 59 -8.23 -3.13 1.18
CA LEU A 59 -8.03 -1.77 0.69
C LEU A 59 -7.12 -1.74 -0.54
N LEU A 60 -6.01 -2.50 -0.51
CA LEU A 60 -5.09 -2.59 -1.65
C LEU A 60 -5.75 -3.27 -2.85
N LYS A 61 -6.59 -4.29 -2.64
CA LYS A 61 -7.30 -4.97 -3.72
C LYS A 61 -8.34 -4.08 -4.38
N GLU A 62 -9.01 -3.22 -3.64
CA GLU A 62 -9.96 -2.27 -4.20
C GLU A 62 -9.27 -1.28 -5.13
N GLY A 63 -8.15 -0.73 -4.70
CA GLY A 63 -7.34 0.19 -5.48
C GLY A 63 -8.15 1.35 -6.05
N SER A 64 -8.07 1.54 -7.36
CA SER A 64 -8.84 2.53 -8.12
C SER A 64 -9.81 1.84 -9.07
N PRO A 65 -10.84 2.55 -9.59
CA PRO A 65 -11.80 1.94 -10.51
C PRO A 65 -11.19 1.31 -11.77
N ALA A 66 -10.06 1.86 -12.24
CA ALA A 66 -9.40 1.36 -13.44
C ALA A 66 -8.26 0.38 -13.16
N SER A 67 -7.96 0.11 -11.90
CA SER A 67 -6.88 -0.82 -11.55
C SER A 67 -7.38 -2.26 -11.52
N VAL A 68 -6.45 -3.19 -11.75
CA VAL A 68 -6.69 -4.63 -11.61
C VAL A 68 -5.52 -5.20 -10.81
N VAL A 69 -5.83 -5.72 -9.62
CA VAL A 69 -4.82 -6.34 -8.76
C VAL A 69 -4.86 -7.85 -8.99
N HIS A 70 -3.72 -8.40 -9.43
CA HIS A 70 -3.58 -9.84 -9.66
C HIS A 70 -3.06 -10.56 -8.43
N ASP A 71 -2.12 -9.95 -7.71
CA ASP A 71 -1.51 -10.58 -6.55
C ASP A 71 -0.90 -9.53 -5.63
N ILE A 72 -0.81 -9.86 -4.34
CA ILE A 72 -0.15 -9.02 -3.34
C ILE A 72 0.70 -9.94 -2.47
N SER A 73 1.99 -9.63 -2.36
CA SER A 73 2.87 -10.27 -1.40
C SER A 73 3.25 -9.27 -0.32
N TYR A 74 3.53 -9.75 0.88
CA TYR A 74 3.99 -8.85 1.94
C TYR A 74 4.94 -9.54 2.91
N VAL A 75 5.80 -8.74 3.53
CA VAL A 75 6.74 -9.18 4.54
C VAL A 75 6.82 -8.13 5.64
N SER A 76 7.28 -8.54 6.81
CA SER A 76 7.63 -7.60 7.88
C SER A 76 8.86 -6.81 7.48
N ALA A 77 8.83 -5.50 7.74
CA ALA A 77 9.93 -4.58 7.44
C ALA A 77 10.42 -3.88 8.72
N ASN A 78 10.53 -4.63 9.81
CA ASN A 78 10.87 -4.08 11.13
C ASN A 78 12.26 -3.43 11.20
N SER A 79 13.15 -3.78 10.27
CA SER A 79 14.48 -3.16 10.18
C SER A 79 14.43 -1.77 9.54
N GLU A 80 13.30 -1.39 8.96
CA GLU A 80 13.12 -0.10 8.32
C GLU A 80 12.30 0.83 9.21
N ARG A 81 12.33 2.11 8.87
CA ARG A 81 11.68 3.15 9.64
C ARG A 81 10.82 4.01 8.74
N LEU A 82 9.56 4.19 9.11
CA LEU A 82 8.68 5.11 8.42
C LEU A 82 9.01 6.54 8.86
N GLU A 83 9.36 7.39 7.88
CA GLU A 83 9.78 8.77 8.13
C GLU A 83 8.69 9.79 7.82
N TYR A 84 7.50 9.34 7.42
CA TYR A 84 6.43 10.22 6.98
C TYR A 84 5.22 10.13 7.90
N ASP A 85 4.50 11.24 8.03
CA ASP A 85 3.16 11.26 8.61
C ASP A 85 2.13 11.07 7.50
N GLY A 86 0.99 10.45 7.84
CA GLY A 86 -0.06 10.19 6.89
C GLY A 86 0.31 9.07 5.91
N PHE A 87 -0.27 9.10 4.71
CA PHE A 87 -0.01 8.09 3.68
C PHE A 87 0.48 8.79 2.42
N VAL A 88 1.78 8.75 2.20
CA VAL A 88 2.50 9.60 1.25
C VAL A 88 2.73 8.89 -0.07
N ILE A 89 2.48 9.60 -1.18
CA ILE A 89 2.80 9.13 -2.53
C ILE A 89 4.25 9.49 -2.84
N LEU A 90 5.04 8.51 -3.14
CA LEU A 90 6.44 8.69 -3.50
C LEU A 90 6.70 8.55 -4.99
#